data_6a2c2bd15dd79dcb0ff443a43e6c49cb
#
_entry.id   6a2c2bd15dd79dcb0ff443a43e6c49cb
#
_cell.length_a   1.000
_cell.length_b   1.000
_cell.length_c   1.000
_cell.angle_alpha   90.00
_cell.angle_beta   90.00
_cell.angle_gamma   90.00
#
_symmetry.space_group_name_H-M   'P 1'
#
loop_
_entity.id
_entity.type
_entity.pdbx_description
1 polymer ?
#
loop_
_entity_poly.entity_id
_entity_poly.type
_entity_poly.pdbx_seq_one_letter_code
_entity_poly.pdbx_strand_id
1 'polypeptide(L)'
;EAKEECTCNEECSCGDNKLEDKIKNLEEALLRSQAELINYKRRKDEETNRIIKYAEEDILKGFLPILDNFERAISMDDDNLEDEVSKFLEGFKLMYKQIKDLLEKFEVKEIDCLGKEFDPALEQAVVVDHDETKESGVVTVVLQKGYIYKDRVLRTAMVKVNE
;
A
#
# COMPACT_ATOMS: atom_id res chain seq x y z
N GLU A 1 26.82 72.29 -42.82
CA GLU A 1 26.63 72.43 -41.36
C GLU A 1 25.19 72.80 -41.12
N ALA A 2 24.36 71.84 -40.86
CA ALA A 2 22.97 72.01 -40.39
C ALA A 2 22.87 71.31 -39.05
N LYS A 3 22.71 72.08 -37.99
CA LYS A 3 22.37 71.65 -36.66
C LYS A 3 20.93 71.33 -36.66
N GLU A 4 20.55 70.04 -36.56
CA GLU A 4 19.24 69.64 -36.22
C GLU A 4 19.06 69.73 -34.70
N GLU A 5 18.31 70.77 -34.28
CA GLU A 5 17.80 70.91 -32.93
C GLU A 5 16.73 69.88 -32.66
N CYS A 6 17.05 68.93 -31.86
CA CYS A 6 16.08 67.96 -31.31
C CYS A 6 15.21 68.68 -30.26
N THR A 7 14.02 69.10 -30.60
CA THR A 7 12.97 69.52 -29.65
C THR A 7 12.31 68.34 -29.06
N CYS A 8 12.90 67.78 -28.04
CA CYS A 8 12.23 66.79 -27.18
C CYS A 8 11.47 67.45 -26.05
N ASN A 9 10.26 67.90 -26.34
CA ASN A 9 9.27 68.30 -25.35
C ASN A 9 8.07 67.34 -25.44
N GLU A 10 8.30 66.06 -25.15
CA GLU A 10 7.27 65.10 -24.76
C GLU A 10 7.94 64.14 -23.81
N GLU A 11 7.40 64.06 -22.61
CA GLU A 11 7.83 63.22 -21.50
C GLU A 11 8.13 61.80 -21.97
N CYS A 12 9.31 61.28 -21.66
CA CYS A 12 9.73 59.90 -21.93
C CYS A 12 8.89 58.87 -21.16
N SER A 13 7.62 58.76 -21.49
CA SER A 13 6.71 57.73 -20.93
C SER A 13 6.99 56.31 -21.48
N CYS A 14 7.87 56.20 -22.48
CA CYS A 14 8.18 54.92 -23.14
C CYS A 14 9.11 54.02 -22.30
N GLY A 15 9.82 54.58 -21.31
CA GLY A 15 10.68 53.84 -20.37
C GLY A 15 9.90 53.24 -19.20
N ASP A 16 8.96 54.00 -18.69
CA ASP A 16 8.18 53.65 -17.50
C ASP A 16 7.21 52.51 -17.81
N ASN A 17 6.54 52.50 -18.94
CA ASN A 17 5.67 51.41 -19.37
C ASN A 17 6.42 50.05 -19.49
N LYS A 18 7.69 50.08 -20.00
CA LYS A 18 8.48 48.83 -20.08
C LYS A 18 8.94 48.33 -18.71
N LEU A 19 9.12 49.20 -17.75
CA LEU A 19 9.45 48.84 -16.37
C LEU A 19 8.23 48.30 -15.64
N GLU A 20 7.08 48.93 -15.81
CA GLU A 20 5.80 48.45 -15.24
C GLU A 20 5.42 47.06 -15.78
N ASP A 21 5.57 46.82 -17.08
CA ASP A 21 5.34 45.51 -17.69
C ASP A 21 6.28 44.43 -17.13
N LYS A 22 7.57 44.77 -16.91
CA LYS A 22 8.52 43.86 -16.27
C LYS A 22 8.15 43.56 -14.83
N ILE A 23 7.72 44.57 -14.06
CA ILE A 23 7.26 44.38 -12.67
C ILE A 23 6.05 43.44 -12.65
N LYS A 24 5.05 43.67 -13.47
CA LYS A 24 3.86 42.77 -13.57
C LYS A 24 4.25 41.37 -13.93
N ASN A 25 5.12 41.17 -14.92
CA ASN A 25 5.57 39.85 -15.33
C ASN A 25 6.35 39.15 -14.20
N LEU A 26 7.16 39.87 -13.42
CA LEU A 26 7.88 39.34 -12.28
C LEU A 26 6.96 39.00 -11.12
N GLU A 27 5.94 39.83 -10.84
CA GLU A 27 4.91 39.54 -9.82
C GLU A 27 4.10 38.34 -10.19
N GLU A 28 3.67 38.18 -11.46
CA GLU A 28 2.96 36.97 -11.93
C GLU A 28 3.83 35.71 -11.83
N ALA A 29 5.11 35.80 -12.21
CA ALA A 29 6.07 34.72 -12.10
C ALA A 29 6.28 34.30 -10.62
N LEU A 30 6.37 35.31 -9.73
CA LEU A 30 6.52 35.06 -8.30
C LEU A 30 5.29 34.42 -7.71
N LEU A 31 4.07 34.88 -8.03
CA LEU A 31 2.82 34.30 -7.61
C LEU A 31 2.70 32.84 -8.11
N ARG A 32 3.05 32.59 -9.38
CA ARG A 32 3.07 31.24 -9.95
C ARG A 32 4.04 30.34 -9.20
N SER A 33 5.27 30.79 -8.97
CA SER A 33 6.27 30.03 -8.23
C SER A 33 5.84 29.73 -6.80
N GLN A 34 5.19 30.68 -6.12
CA GLN A 34 4.62 30.46 -4.78
C GLN A 34 3.53 29.40 -4.81
N ALA A 35 2.62 29.45 -5.79
CA ALA A 35 1.56 28.45 -5.95
C ALA A 35 2.14 27.05 -6.23
N GLU A 36 3.16 26.97 -7.08
CA GLU A 36 3.87 25.71 -7.37
C GLU A 36 4.57 25.16 -6.12
N LEU A 37 5.20 26.00 -5.31
CA LEU A 37 5.83 25.60 -4.06
C LEU A 37 4.82 25.07 -3.05
N ILE A 38 3.65 25.70 -2.93
CA ILE A 38 2.58 25.22 -2.04
C ILE A 38 2.09 23.86 -2.50
N ASN A 39 1.82 23.69 -3.80
CA ASN A 39 1.39 22.42 -4.37
C ASN A 39 2.45 21.32 -4.23
N TYR A 40 3.73 21.68 -4.43
CA TYR A 40 4.86 20.76 -4.24
C TYR A 40 4.97 20.29 -2.78
N LYS A 41 4.88 21.22 -1.81
CA LYS A 41 4.90 20.89 -0.38
C LYS A 41 3.77 19.93 -0.04
N ARG A 42 2.53 20.27 -0.41
CA ARG A 42 1.38 19.40 -0.16
C ARG A 42 1.57 17.99 -0.71
N ARG A 43 2.02 17.88 -1.97
CA ARG A 43 2.28 16.59 -2.60
C ARG A 43 3.39 15.81 -1.87
N LYS A 44 4.44 16.51 -1.42
CA LYS A 44 5.53 15.88 -0.66
C LYS A 44 5.11 15.43 0.72
N ASP A 45 4.27 16.18 1.40
CA ASP A 45 3.72 15.79 2.70
C ASP A 45 2.81 14.56 2.56
N GLU A 46 1.95 14.51 1.53
CA GLU A 46 1.11 13.35 1.23
C GLU A 46 1.97 12.10 0.91
N GLU A 47 3.02 12.26 0.10
CA GLU A 47 3.96 11.18 -0.24
C GLU A 47 4.70 10.66 1.00
N THR A 48 5.21 11.57 1.83
CA THR A 48 5.92 11.23 3.07
C THR A 48 5.00 10.47 4.04
N ASN A 49 3.78 10.97 4.23
CA ASN A 49 2.79 10.31 5.07
C ASN A 49 2.45 8.90 4.55
N ARG A 50 2.38 8.73 3.22
CA ARG A 50 2.16 7.41 2.62
C ARG A 50 3.34 6.48 2.87
N ILE A 51 4.58 6.96 2.70
CA ILE A 51 5.78 6.16 2.96
C ILE A 51 5.83 5.73 4.42
N ILE A 52 5.59 6.65 5.36
CA ILE A 52 5.57 6.32 6.79
C ILE A 52 4.47 5.31 7.11
N LYS A 53 3.27 5.50 6.54
CA LYS A 53 2.13 4.61 6.77
C LYS A 53 2.41 3.15 6.39
N TYR A 54 3.21 2.92 5.35
CA TYR A 54 3.49 1.59 4.79
C TYR A 54 4.95 1.16 4.92
N ALA A 55 5.75 1.84 5.75
CA ALA A 55 7.17 1.53 5.92
C ALA A 55 7.45 0.09 6.38
N GLU A 56 6.51 -0.52 7.08
CA GLU A 56 6.61 -1.87 7.63
C GLU A 56 6.17 -2.97 6.65
N GLU A 57 5.59 -2.58 5.50
CA GLU A 57 4.98 -3.51 4.54
C GLU A 57 5.96 -4.59 4.06
N ASP A 58 7.20 -4.20 3.71
CA ASP A 58 8.19 -5.12 3.18
C ASP A 58 8.68 -6.12 4.25
N ILE A 59 8.82 -5.67 5.49
CA ILE A 59 9.18 -6.53 6.62
C ILE A 59 8.07 -7.54 6.88
N LEU A 60 6.83 -7.08 6.91
CA LEU A 60 5.66 -7.94 7.12
C LEU A 60 5.54 -8.99 6.01
N LYS A 61 5.74 -8.61 4.74
CA LYS A 61 5.75 -9.56 3.62
C LYS A 61 6.84 -10.64 3.77
N GLY A 62 8.04 -10.24 4.21
CA GLY A 62 9.13 -11.17 4.46
C GLY A 62 8.87 -12.12 5.64
N PHE A 63 7.98 -11.75 6.56
CA PHE A 63 7.63 -12.54 7.71
C PHE A 63 6.56 -13.61 7.43
N LEU A 64 5.70 -13.40 6.43
CA LEU A 64 4.62 -14.34 6.09
C LEU A 64 5.08 -15.78 5.79
N PRO A 65 6.17 -16.03 5.05
CA PRO A 65 6.65 -17.39 4.82
C PRO A 65 7.06 -18.13 6.12
N ILE A 66 7.54 -17.38 7.12
CA ILE A 66 7.88 -17.97 8.43
C ILE A 66 6.59 -18.44 9.12
N LEU A 67 5.55 -17.61 9.07
CA LEU A 67 4.25 -17.95 9.62
C LEU A 67 3.64 -19.20 8.96
N ASP A 68 3.73 -19.30 7.62
CA ASP A 68 3.28 -20.48 6.87
C ASP A 68 4.00 -21.77 7.32
N ASN A 69 5.30 -21.68 7.63
CA ASN A 69 6.06 -22.82 8.14
C ASN A 69 5.60 -23.23 9.55
N PHE A 70 5.25 -22.27 10.41
CA PHE A 70 4.65 -22.59 11.72
C PHE A 70 3.30 -23.26 11.55
N GLU A 71 2.43 -22.78 10.66
CA GLU A 71 1.14 -23.40 10.39
C GLU A 71 1.30 -24.84 9.88
N ARG A 72 2.26 -25.04 8.97
CA ARG A 72 2.56 -26.38 8.45
C ARG A 72 3.06 -27.32 9.55
N ALA A 73 3.94 -26.83 10.43
CA ALA A 73 4.44 -27.62 11.54
C ALA A 73 3.32 -28.01 12.53
N ILE A 74 2.38 -27.08 12.79
CA ILE A 74 1.24 -27.31 13.67
C ILE A 74 0.21 -28.26 13.02
N SER A 75 0.02 -28.19 11.69
CA SER A 75 -0.92 -29.06 10.98
C SER A 75 -0.46 -30.52 10.86
N MET A 76 0.83 -30.81 11.14
CA MET A 76 1.36 -32.17 11.21
C MET A 76 1.13 -32.85 12.56
N ASP A 77 0.49 -32.14 13.50
CA ASP A 77 0.12 -32.69 14.80
C ASP A 77 -1.07 -33.63 14.62
N ASP A 78 -0.82 -34.95 14.63
CA ASP A 78 -1.86 -35.94 14.78
C ASP A 78 -2.25 -35.98 16.26
N ASP A 79 -3.46 -35.57 16.61
CA ASP A 79 -4.00 -35.43 17.98
C ASP A 79 -3.93 -36.70 18.85
N ASN A 80 -3.24 -37.74 18.41
CA ASN A 80 -3.15 -39.03 19.07
C ASN A 80 -1.80 -39.32 19.76
N LEU A 81 -0.88 -38.37 19.80
CA LEU A 81 0.43 -38.58 20.42
C LEU A 81 0.44 -38.08 21.86
N GLU A 82 0.30 -38.97 22.82
CA GLU A 82 0.54 -38.74 24.27
C GLU A 82 2.06 -38.53 24.59
N ASP A 83 2.89 -38.33 23.59
CA ASP A 83 4.34 -38.29 23.67
C ASP A 83 4.93 -36.91 23.92
N GLU A 84 6.24 -36.89 24.25
CA GLU A 84 7.04 -35.66 24.44
C GLU A 84 6.95 -34.69 23.25
N VAL A 85 6.60 -35.18 22.06
CA VAL A 85 6.38 -34.42 20.82
C VAL A 85 5.18 -33.51 20.94
N SER A 86 4.06 -33.93 21.55
CA SER A 86 2.87 -33.09 21.78
C SER A 86 3.18 -31.88 22.65
N LYS A 87 3.97 -32.06 23.72
CA LYS A 87 4.38 -30.93 24.59
C LYS A 87 5.27 -29.92 23.86
N PHE A 88 6.11 -30.41 22.95
CA PHE A 88 6.94 -29.56 22.11
C PHE A 88 6.07 -28.75 21.14
N LEU A 89 5.05 -29.36 20.52
CA LEU A 89 4.10 -28.72 19.63
C LEU A 89 3.21 -27.70 20.34
N GLU A 90 2.86 -27.91 21.61
CA GLU A 90 2.17 -26.90 22.41
C GLU A 90 2.99 -25.60 22.50
N GLY A 91 4.32 -25.72 22.65
CA GLY A 91 5.22 -24.57 22.60
C GLY A 91 5.14 -23.83 21.26
N PHE A 92 5.08 -24.53 20.14
CA PHE A 92 4.91 -23.93 18.83
C PHE A 92 3.54 -23.27 18.66
N LYS A 93 2.46 -23.90 19.13
CA LYS A 93 1.10 -23.31 19.14
C LYS A 93 1.07 -22.00 19.94
N LEU A 94 1.78 -21.95 21.07
CA LEU A 94 1.87 -20.75 21.89
C LEU A 94 2.65 -19.62 21.16
N MET A 95 3.80 -19.96 20.53
CA MET A 95 4.57 -19.01 19.75
C MET A 95 3.77 -18.47 18.55
N TYR A 96 3.07 -19.34 17.84
CA TYR A 96 2.19 -18.95 16.74
C TYR A 96 1.10 -17.98 17.19
N LYS A 97 0.48 -18.25 18.34
CA LYS A 97 -0.52 -17.34 18.92
C LYS A 97 0.08 -15.95 19.23
N GLN A 98 1.26 -15.91 19.85
CA GLN A 98 1.95 -14.64 20.13
C GLN A 98 2.27 -13.86 18.85
N ILE A 99 2.65 -14.56 17.79
CA ILE A 99 2.90 -13.97 16.48
C ILE A 99 1.60 -13.38 15.89
N LYS A 100 0.48 -14.11 15.98
CA LYS A 100 -0.83 -13.60 15.54
C LYS A 100 -1.24 -12.34 16.32
N ASP A 101 -1.11 -12.37 17.63
CA ASP A 101 -1.41 -11.22 18.50
C ASP A 101 -0.52 -10.00 18.14
N LEU A 102 0.73 -10.25 17.72
CA LEU A 102 1.64 -9.21 17.26
C LEU A 102 1.18 -8.64 15.90
N LEU A 103 0.82 -9.48 14.95
CA LEU A 103 0.33 -9.05 13.64
C LEU A 103 -0.96 -8.22 13.74
N GLU A 104 -1.86 -8.60 14.65
CA GLU A 104 -3.08 -7.81 14.93
C GLU A 104 -2.75 -6.40 15.46
N LYS A 105 -1.72 -6.25 16.30
CA LYS A 105 -1.25 -4.94 16.77
C LYS A 105 -0.71 -4.06 15.63
N PHE A 106 -0.14 -4.66 14.61
CA PHE A 106 0.29 -3.98 13.39
C PHE A 106 -0.84 -3.79 12.36
N GLU A 107 -2.09 -4.05 12.74
CA GLU A 107 -3.26 -3.94 11.86
C GLU A 107 -3.17 -4.88 10.63
N VAL A 108 -2.49 -6.02 10.79
CA VAL A 108 -2.49 -7.10 9.80
C VAL A 108 -3.64 -8.06 10.12
N LYS A 109 -4.50 -8.28 9.14
CA LYS A 109 -5.67 -9.17 9.27
C LYS A 109 -5.57 -10.34 8.30
N GLU A 110 -5.93 -11.53 8.75
CA GLU A 110 -6.08 -12.71 7.91
C GLU A 110 -7.33 -12.57 7.03
N ILE A 111 -7.23 -12.98 5.78
CA ILE A 111 -8.36 -13.03 4.85
C ILE A 111 -9.09 -14.35 5.09
N ASP A 112 -10.32 -14.26 5.57
CA ASP A 112 -11.18 -15.43 5.78
C ASP A 112 -11.98 -15.71 4.50
N CYS A 113 -11.51 -16.70 3.73
CA CYS A 113 -12.05 -17.06 2.43
C CYS A 113 -12.85 -18.36 2.46
N LEU A 114 -12.64 -19.23 3.47
CA LEU A 114 -13.19 -20.57 3.48
C LEU A 114 -14.74 -20.59 3.43
N GLY A 115 -15.30 -21.25 2.43
CA GLY A 115 -16.76 -21.36 2.27
C GLY A 115 -17.44 -20.08 1.79
N LYS A 116 -16.69 -19.09 1.34
CA LYS A 116 -17.20 -17.84 0.74
C LYS A 116 -17.06 -17.86 -0.78
N GLU A 117 -17.77 -16.95 -1.43
CA GLU A 117 -17.64 -16.70 -2.85
C GLU A 117 -16.25 -16.14 -3.16
N PHE A 118 -15.64 -16.62 -4.23
CA PHE A 118 -14.30 -16.24 -4.64
C PHE A 118 -14.21 -14.75 -5.03
N ASP A 119 -13.31 -14.02 -4.41
CA ASP A 119 -13.00 -12.61 -4.73
C ASP A 119 -11.60 -12.48 -5.38
N PRO A 120 -11.52 -12.18 -6.69
CA PRO A 120 -10.25 -12.02 -7.38
C PRO A 120 -9.34 -10.91 -6.83
N ALA A 121 -9.88 -9.95 -6.05
CA ALA A 121 -9.10 -8.87 -5.46
C ALA A 121 -8.29 -9.33 -4.22
N LEU A 122 -8.78 -10.34 -3.52
CA LEU A 122 -8.21 -10.83 -2.26
C LEU A 122 -7.61 -12.23 -2.37
N GLU A 123 -8.02 -13.00 -3.39
CA GLU A 123 -7.77 -14.41 -3.51
C GLU A 123 -7.21 -14.77 -4.89
N GLN A 124 -6.47 -15.87 -4.94
CA GLN A 124 -5.93 -16.44 -6.15
C GLN A 124 -6.33 -17.92 -6.23
N ALA A 125 -7.19 -18.26 -7.18
CA ALA A 125 -7.53 -19.65 -7.46
C ALA A 125 -6.33 -20.33 -8.15
N VAL A 126 -5.75 -21.32 -7.50
CA VAL A 126 -4.61 -22.12 -8.00
C VAL A 126 -5.07 -23.47 -8.53
N VAL A 127 -6.08 -24.03 -7.92
CA VAL A 127 -6.66 -25.35 -8.25
C VAL A 127 -8.17 -25.21 -8.32
N VAL A 128 -8.76 -25.85 -9.32
CA VAL A 128 -10.21 -26.00 -9.44
C VAL A 128 -10.56 -27.41 -8.98
N ASP A 129 -11.62 -27.51 -8.18
CA ASP A 129 -12.21 -28.77 -7.73
C ASP A 129 -13.59 -28.93 -8.35
N HIS A 130 -14.05 -30.14 -8.44
CA HIS A 130 -15.41 -30.45 -8.87
C HIS A 130 -16.11 -31.28 -7.79
N ASP A 131 -16.80 -30.58 -6.89
CA ASP A 131 -17.57 -31.19 -5.79
C ASP A 131 -19.06 -30.88 -5.99
N GLU A 132 -19.83 -31.87 -6.39
CA GLU A 132 -21.26 -31.74 -6.64
C GLU A 132 -22.09 -31.30 -5.41
N THR A 133 -21.47 -31.31 -4.21
CA THR A 133 -22.14 -30.91 -2.97
C THR A 133 -22.02 -29.42 -2.67
N LYS A 134 -21.17 -28.70 -3.40
CA LYS A 134 -20.90 -27.27 -3.17
C LYS A 134 -21.27 -26.44 -4.39
N GLU A 135 -21.64 -25.21 -4.14
CA GLU A 135 -21.96 -24.26 -5.20
C GLU A 135 -20.71 -23.89 -6.02
N SER A 136 -20.89 -23.65 -7.33
CA SER A 136 -19.84 -23.17 -8.20
C SER A 136 -19.35 -21.79 -7.75
N GLY A 137 -18.03 -21.56 -7.82
CA GLY A 137 -17.41 -20.31 -7.42
C GLY A 137 -17.13 -20.17 -5.91
N VAL A 138 -17.40 -21.18 -5.09
CA VAL A 138 -17.13 -21.17 -3.65
C VAL A 138 -15.73 -21.72 -3.35
N VAL A 139 -15.03 -21.09 -2.42
CA VAL A 139 -13.73 -21.54 -1.92
C VAL A 139 -13.90 -22.82 -1.08
N THR A 140 -13.31 -23.90 -1.56
CA THR A 140 -13.39 -25.22 -0.90
C THR A 140 -12.29 -25.45 0.11
N VAL A 141 -11.06 -25.00 -0.20
CA VAL A 141 -9.87 -25.16 0.64
C VAL A 141 -8.97 -23.94 0.51
N VAL A 142 -8.40 -23.52 1.62
CA VAL A 142 -7.35 -22.51 1.65
C VAL A 142 -5.99 -23.21 1.70
N LEU A 143 -5.23 -23.13 0.61
CA LEU A 143 -3.90 -23.72 0.49
C LEU A 143 -2.83 -22.86 1.17
N GLN A 144 -3.00 -21.54 1.10
CA GLN A 144 -2.13 -20.56 1.72
C GLN A 144 -2.93 -19.33 2.13
N LYS A 145 -2.80 -18.92 3.38
CA LYS A 145 -3.56 -17.80 3.93
C LYS A 145 -3.12 -16.48 3.33
N GLY A 146 -4.09 -15.62 3.03
CA GLY A 146 -3.90 -14.25 2.62
C GLY A 146 -3.91 -13.30 3.81
N TYR A 147 -3.25 -12.15 3.66
CA TYR A 147 -3.16 -11.13 4.70
C TYR A 147 -3.34 -9.73 4.12
N ILE A 148 -4.06 -8.89 4.86
CA ILE A 148 -4.28 -7.48 4.58
C ILE A 148 -3.60 -6.65 5.67
N TYR A 149 -2.84 -5.65 5.27
CA TYR A 149 -2.22 -4.66 6.14
C TYR A 149 -2.90 -3.31 5.94
N LYS A 150 -3.62 -2.86 6.96
CA LYS A 150 -4.45 -1.64 6.90
C LYS A 150 -5.47 -1.72 5.76
N ASP A 151 -5.18 -1.06 4.63
CA ASP A 151 -6.01 -0.97 3.42
C ASP A 151 -5.37 -1.63 2.19
N ARG A 152 -4.26 -2.37 2.37
CA ARG A 152 -3.53 -3.04 1.28
C ARG A 152 -3.40 -4.53 1.49
N VAL A 153 -3.55 -5.26 0.41
CA VAL A 153 -3.28 -6.70 0.39
C VAL A 153 -1.76 -6.91 0.40
N LEU A 154 -1.23 -7.53 1.47
CA LEU A 154 0.16 -7.96 1.54
C LEU A 154 0.42 -9.17 0.66
N ARG A 155 -0.51 -10.13 0.72
CA ARG A 155 -0.48 -11.36 -0.04
C ARG A 155 -1.91 -11.86 -0.22
N THR A 156 -2.27 -12.22 -1.46
CA THR A 156 -3.54 -12.87 -1.76
C THR A 156 -3.57 -14.29 -1.17
N ALA A 157 -4.74 -14.74 -0.75
CA ALA A 157 -4.90 -16.12 -0.32
C ALA A 157 -4.85 -17.05 -1.53
N MET A 158 -4.10 -18.15 -1.44
CA MET A 158 -4.15 -19.21 -2.46
C MET A 158 -5.23 -20.20 -2.10
N VAL A 159 -6.22 -20.34 -2.96
CA VAL A 159 -7.43 -21.10 -2.68
C VAL A 159 -7.71 -22.13 -3.77
N LYS A 160 -8.49 -23.14 -3.39
CA LYS A 160 -9.11 -24.09 -4.27
C LYS A 160 -10.58 -23.72 -4.39
N VAL A 161 -11.06 -23.56 -5.62
CA VAL A 161 -12.43 -23.11 -5.92
C VAL A 161 -13.20 -24.25 -6.55
N ASN A 162 -14.48 -24.37 -6.24
CA ASN A 162 -15.37 -25.33 -6.86
C ASN A 162 -15.89 -24.81 -8.20
N GLU A 163 -15.91 -25.64 -9.24
CA GLU A 163 -16.46 -25.33 -10.56
C GLU A 163 -17.81 -26.02 -10.78
#